data_06991e3d8886fe248fe646a9faaf1f4c
#
_entry.id   06991e3d8886fe248fe646a9faaf1f4c
#
_cell.length_a   1.000
_cell.length_b   1.000
_cell.length_c   1.000
_cell.angle_alpha   90.00
_cell.angle_beta   90.00
_cell.angle_gamma   90.00
#
_symmetry.space_group_name_H-M   'P 1'
#
loop_
_entity.id
_entity.type
_entity.pdbx_description
1 polymer ?
#
loop_
_entity_poly.entity_id
_entity_poly.type
_entity_poly.pdbx_seq_one_letter_code
_entity_poly.pdbx_strand_id
1 'polypeptide(L)'
;MWIYGPSGVGKSTYARATYPNAFHKTQGKWWDGYIGQENVILDDLDSDCLAHHLKIWCDHYACSGESKGGTIPLLHRNFVVTSNYSIDQIFEKHDAEKIAAIKRRFKVIHMTAPFKKQETEELVDELSV
;
A
#
# COMPACT_ATOMS: atom_id res chain seq x y z
N MET A 1 -3.86 3.09 -0.93
CA MET A 1 -4.44 2.18 -1.95
C MET A 1 -4.09 0.74 -1.61
N TRP A 2 -5.04 -0.16 -1.71
CA TRP A 2 -4.83 -1.60 -1.52
C TRP A 2 -5.18 -2.31 -2.82
N ILE A 3 -4.19 -2.93 -3.45
CA ILE A 3 -4.35 -3.64 -4.72
C ILE A 3 -4.20 -5.13 -4.44
N TYR A 4 -5.26 -5.90 -4.67
CA TYR A 4 -5.20 -7.33 -4.43
C TYR A 4 -5.71 -8.12 -5.64
N GLY A 5 -5.30 -9.36 -5.73
CA GLY A 5 -5.66 -10.27 -6.80
C GLY A 5 -4.68 -11.41 -6.92
N PRO A 6 -4.89 -12.32 -7.87
CA PRO A 6 -4.02 -13.47 -8.02
C PRO A 6 -2.59 -13.09 -8.39
N SER A 7 -1.68 -13.99 -8.11
CA SER A 7 -0.27 -13.83 -8.47
C SER A 7 -0.13 -13.69 -9.99
N GLY A 8 0.80 -12.85 -10.43
CA GLY A 8 1.12 -12.70 -11.85
C GLY A 8 0.25 -11.75 -12.64
N VAL A 9 -0.70 -11.03 -12.02
CA VAL A 9 -1.52 -10.04 -12.73
C VAL A 9 -0.85 -8.67 -12.85
N GLY A 10 0.35 -8.48 -12.29
CA GLY A 10 1.10 -7.24 -12.43
C GLY A 10 0.74 -6.16 -11.42
N LYS A 11 0.34 -6.52 -10.21
CA LYS A 11 0.00 -5.58 -9.14
C LYS A 11 1.16 -4.65 -8.81
N SER A 12 2.36 -5.20 -8.62
CA SER A 12 3.56 -4.41 -8.32
C SER A 12 3.96 -3.50 -9.49
N THR A 13 3.81 -3.98 -10.71
CA THR A 13 4.10 -3.19 -11.91
C THR A 13 3.16 -1.99 -12.00
N TYR A 14 1.87 -2.22 -11.75
CA TYR A 14 0.87 -1.14 -11.71
C TYR A 14 1.21 -0.11 -10.62
N ALA A 15 1.53 -0.59 -9.40
CA ALA A 15 1.86 0.29 -8.29
C ALA A 15 3.07 1.18 -8.59
N ARG A 16 4.13 0.60 -9.13
CA ARG A 16 5.36 1.33 -9.48
C ARG A 16 5.16 2.32 -10.62
N ALA A 17 4.33 1.97 -11.59
CA ALA A 17 4.01 2.86 -12.70
C ALA A 17 3.15 4.06 -12.25
N THR A 18 2.23 3.81 -11.33
CA THR A 18 1.31 4.84 -10.82
C THR A 18 1.97 5.74 -9.77
N TYR A 19 2.85 5.17 -8.95
CA TYR A 19 3.52 5.88 -7.85
C TYR A 19 5.04 5.78 -8.00
N PRO A 20 5.62 6.60 -8.89
CA PRO A 20 7.07 6.55 -9.15
C PRO A 20 7.89 7.06 -7.97
N ASN A 21 9.16 6.69 -7.95
CA ASN A 21 10.13 7.09 -6.92
C ASN A 21 9.69 6.71 -5.51
N ALA A 22 8.99 5.59 -5.37
CA ALA A 22 8.46 5.15 -4.09
C ALA A 22 9.54 4.55 -3.20
N PHE A 23 9.39 4.73 -1.90
CA PHE A 23 10.10 3.93 -0.92
C PHE A 23 9.48 2.53 -0.88
N HIS A 24 10.30 1.50 -1.04
CA HIS A 24 9.86 0.11 -1.00
C HIS A 24 9.93 -0.39 0.45
N LYS A 25 8.76 -0.44 1.08
CA LYS A 25 8.60 -0.81 2.48
C LYS A 25 8.60 -2.34 2.61
N THR A 26 9.34 -2.84 3.58
CA THR A 26 9.30 -4.27 3.95
C THR A 26 8.11 -4.54 4.89
N GLN A 27 7.80 -5.84 5.08
CA GLN A 27 6.69 -6.27 5.96
C GLN A 27 7.10 -6.26 7.43
N GLY A 28 7.58 -5.14 7.91
CA GLY A 28 7.97 -4.95 9.29
C GLY A 28 7.76 -3.50 9.70
N LYS A 29 8.04 -3.20 10.96
CA LYS A 29 7.85 -1.84 11.48
C LYS A 29 8.93 -0.86 11.06
N TRP A 30 10.05 -1.34 10.50
CA TRP A 30 11.23 -0.52 10.24
C TRP A 30 11.12 0.30 8.97
N TRP A 31 11.59 1.53 9.05
CA TRP A 31 11.64 2.49 7.94
C TRP A 31 13.06 2.84 7.53
N ASP A 32 14.02 1.96 7.81
CA ASP A 32 15.42 2.20 7.44
C ASP A 32 15.55 2.45 5.93
N GLY A 33 16.26 3.50 5.58
CA GLY A 33 16.43 3.91 4.19
C GLY A 33 15.38 4.87 3.65
N TYR A 34 14.32 5.18 4.43
CA TYR A 34 13.35 6.19 4.05
C TYR A 34 13.97 7.59 4.12
N ILE A 35 13.83 8.35 3.05
CA ILE A 35 14.41 9.70 2.93
C ILE A 35 13.37 10.76 2.56
N GLY A 36 12.13 10.57 2.96
CA GLY A 36 11.07 11.54 2.75
C GLY A 36 10.27 11.38 1.46
N GLN A 37 10.35 10.23 0.80
CA GLN A 37 9.58 9.98 -0.42
C GLN A 37 8.08 10.17 -0.17
N GLU A 38 7.40 10.79 -1.14
CA GLU A 38 5.95 11.00 -1.07
C GLU A 38 5.16 9.71 -1.25
N ASN A 39 5.73 8.73 -1.95
CA ASN A 39 5.09 7.46 -2.26
C ASN A 39 5.78 6.33 -1.52
N VAL A 40 4.98 5.46 -0.91
CA VAL A 40 5.45 4.24 -0.24
C VAL A 40 4.72 3.06 -0.83
N ILE A 41 5.44 2.01 -1.20
CA ILE A 41 4.86 0.77 -1.71
C ILE A 41 5.29 -0.39 -0.80
N LEU A 42 4.31 -1.10 -0.27
CA LEU A 42 4.50 -2.33 0.49
C LEU A 42 3.99 -3.49 -0.37
N ASP A 43 4.93 -4.20 -1.01
CA ASP A 43 4.61 -5.28 -1.94
C ASP A 43 4.38 -6.61 -1.24
N ASP A 44 3.43 -7.38 -1.77
CA ASP A 44 3.19 -8.77 -1.42
C ASP A 44 2.92 -8.99 0.07
N LEU A 45 2.10 -8.14 0.67
CA LEU A 45 1.70 -8.31 2.06
C LEU A 45 0.90 -9.61 2.21
N ASP A 46 1.37 -10.50 3.08
CA ASP A 46 0.75 -11.80 3.32
C ASP A 46 0.54 -12.10 4.80
N SER A 47 0.75 -11.12 5.66
CA SER A 47 0.70 -11.26 7.11
C SER A 47 -0.12 -10.14 7.73
N ASP A 48 -0.73 -10.41 8.87
CA ASP A 48 -1.53 -9.44 9.63
C ASP A 48 -0.71 -8.66 10.69
N CYS A 49 0.59 -8.85 10.71
CA CYS A 49 1.46 -8.27 11.75
C CYS A 49 1.48 -6.73 11.78
N LEU A 50 1.10 -6.07 10.68
CA LEU A 50 1.12 -4.62 10.57
C LEU A 50 -0.25 -3.95 10.79
N ALA A 51 -1.25 -4.67 11.29
CA ALA A 51 -2.60 -4.12 11.46
C ALA A 51 -2.60 -2.79 12.21
N HIS A 52 -1.93 -2.72 13.36
CA HIS A 52 -1.83 -1.50 14.16
C HIS A 52 -1.06 -0.40 13.42
N HIS A 53 0.06 -0.75 12.81
CA HIS A 53 0.92 0.20 12.11
C HIS A 53 0.23 0.83 10.89
N LEU A 54 -0.52 0.03 10.13
CA LEU A 54 -1.21 0.53 8.94
C LEU A 54 -2.27 1.59 9.29
N LYS A 55 -2.92 1.47 10.44
CA LYS A 55 -3.87 2.49 10.89
C LYS A 55 -3.18 3.84 11.13
N ILE A 56 -1.93 3.81 11.57
CA ILE A 56 -1.15 5.02 11.84
C ILE A 56 -0.52 5.56 10.56
N TRP A 57 0.16 4.72 9.80
CA TRP A 57 0.89 5.14 8.60
C TRP A 57 -0.01 5.59 7.47
N CYS A 58 -1.22 5.09 7.41
CA CYS A 58 -2.18 5.39 6.33
C CYS A 58 -3.26 6.39 6.75
N ASP A 59 -3.10 6.99 7.91
CA ASP A 59 -3.94 8.10 8.34
C ASP A 59 -3.40 9.41 7.73
N HIS A 60 -4.24 10.44 7.67
CA HIS A 60 -3.85 11.74 7.14
C HIS A 60 -3.12 12.64 8.14
N TYR A 61 -2.94 12.17 9.38
CA TYR A 61 -2.19 12.91 10.40
C TYR A 61 -0.70 12.64 10.30
N ALA A 62 0.10 13.62 10.70
CA ALA A 62 1.53 13.48 10.78
C ALA A 62 1.91 12.35 11.75
N CYS A 63 2.87 11.52 11.34
CA CYS A 63 3.33 10.40 12.17
C CYS A 63 4.83 10.16 11.99
N SER A 64 5.37 9.31 12.84
CA SER A 64 6.77 8.90 12.81
C SER A 64 6.87 7.41 12.56
N GLY A 65 7.99 7.00 11.95
CA GLY A 65 8.36 5.61 11.79
C GLY A 65 9.59 5.28 12.63
N GLU A 66 9.79 4.00 12.89
CA GLU A 66 10.96 3.54 13.63
C GLU A 66 12.08 3.15 12.67
N SER A 67 13.31 3.58 12.99
CA SER A 67 14.52 3.10 12.34
C SER A 67 15.41 2.46 13.41
N LYS A 68 16.41 1.72 12.98
CA LYS A 68 17.34 1.06 13.93
C LYS A 68 18.21 2.03 14.72
N GLY A 69 18.12 3.31 14.43
CA GLY A 69 18.85 4.35 15.17
C GLY A 69 17.95 5.32 15.91
N GLY A 70 16.63 5.12 15.88
CA GLY A 70 15.68 6.04 16.53
C GLY A 70 14.36 6.13 15.78
N THR A 71 13.83 7.35 15.65
CA THR A 71 12.60 7.62 14.93
C THR A 71 12.85 8.61 13.81
N ILE A 72 12.05 8.50 12.75
CA ILE A 72 12.11 9.41 11.59
C ILE A 72 10.71 9.92 11.27
N PRO A 73 10.58 11.19 10.86
CA PRO A 73 9.28 11.70 10.43
C PRO A 73 8.87 11.05 9.10
N LEU A 74 7.61 10.66 9.00
CA LEU A 74 7.05 10.10 7.77
C LEU A 74 6.35 11.22 7.01
N LEU A 75 6.78 11.43 5.77
CA LEU A 75 6.32 12.54 4.93
C LEU A 75 5.54 12.06 3.71
N HIS A 76 5.19 10.78 3.67
CA HIS A 76 4.48 10.23 2.53
C HIS A 76 3.04 10.72 2.45
N ARG A 77 2.55 10.84 1.23
CA ARG A 77 1.16 11.19 0.91
C ARG A 77 0.39 9.99 0.37
N ASN A 78 1.10 9.02 -0.20
CA ASN A 78 0.51 7.83 -0.78
C ASN A 78 1.16 6.59 -0.20
N PHE A 79 0.34 5.71 0.35
CA PHE A 79 0.78 4.41 0.85
C PHE A 79 0.03 3.34 0.08
N VAL A 80 0.77 2.49 -0.64
CA VAL A 80 0.21 1.48 -1.53
C VAL A 80 0.61 0.11 -1.03
N VAL A 81 -0.37 -0.76 -0.85
CA VAL A 81 -0.15 -2.16 -0.52
C VAL A 81 -0.54 -3.01 -1.72
N THR A 82 0.31 -3.96 -2.09
CA THR A 82 -0.09 -5.03 -3.01
C THR A 82 -0.18 -6.34 -2.23
N SER A 83 -1.15 -7.19 -2.56
CA SER A 83 -1.37 -8.45 -1.88
C SER A 83 -2.11 -9.43 -2.79
N ASN A 84 -1.96 -10.73 -2.52
CA ASN A 84 -2.83 -11.72 -3.13
C ASN A 84 -4.20 -11.78 -2.43
N TYR A 85 -4.34 -11.09 -1.29
CA TYR A 85 -5.50 -11.18 -0.42
C TYR A 85 -6.17 -9.83 -0.23
N SER A 86 -7.49 -9.84 -0.01
CA SER A 86 -8.23 -8.65 0.40
C SER A 86 -7.90 -8.26 1.83
N ILE A 87 -8.28 -7.06 2.23
CA ILE A 87 -8.13 -6.61 3.62
C ILE A 87 -8.85 -7.56 4.58
N ASP A 88 -10.07 -7.97 4.23
CA ASP A 88 -10.83 -8.90 5.06
C ASP A 88 -10.13 -10.25 5.24
N GLN A 89 -9.47 -10.74 4.20
CA GLN A 89 -8.74 -12.00 4.26
C GLN A 89 -7.47 -11.90 5.10
N ILE A 90 -6.68 -10.83 4.92
CA ILE A 90 -5.43 -10.64 5.67
C ILE A 90 -5.73 -10.49 7.17
N PHE A 91 -6.75 -9.74 7.53
CA PHE A 91 -7.06 -9.40 8.92
C PHE A 91 -8.24 -10.17 9.49
N GLU A 92 -8.56 -11.33 8.93
CA GLU A 92 -9.75 -12.11 9.32
C GLU A 92 -9.81 -12.47 10.80
N LYS A 93 -8.66 -12.56 11.47
CA LYS A 93 -8.56 -12.88 12.90
C LYS A 93 -8.74 -11.68 13.82
N HIS A 94 -8.79 -10.49 13.26
CA HIS A 94 -8.98 -9.25 14.02
C HIS A 94 -10.46 -8.93 14.17
N ASP A 95 -10.80 -8.07 15.13
CA ASP A 95 -12.21 -7.66 15.31
C ASP A 95 -12.70 -6.81 14.15
N ALA A 96 -14.03 -6.76 14.02
CA ALA A 96 -14.69 -6.07 12.91
C ALA A 96 -14.39 -4.56 12.90
N GLU A 97 -14.23 -3.94 14.07
CA GLU A 97 -13.93 -2.50 14.18
C GLU A 97 -12.52 -2.20 13.66
N LYS A 98 -11.55 -3.05 13.97
CA LYS A 98 -10.17 -2.90 13.48
C LYS A 98 -10.11 -3.06 11.96
N ILE A 99 -10.78 -4.07 11.43
CA ILE A 99 -10.87 -4.30 9.98
C ILE A 99 -11.52 -3.09 9.29
N ALA A 100 -12.62 -2.58 9.82
CA ALA A 100 -13.30 -1.42 9.28
C ALA A 100 -12.41 -0.17 9.31
N ALA A 101 -11.64 0.01 10.38
CA ALA A 101 -10.71 1.13 10.51
C ALA A 101 -9.60 1.08 9.44
N ILE A 102 -9.09 -0.10 9.14
CA ILE A 102 -8.10 -0.28 8.07
C ILE A 102 -8.73 -0.02 6.70
N LYS A 103 -9.91 -0.59 6.44
CA LYS A 103 -10.60 -0.44 5.15
C LYS A 103 -10.91 1.02 4.82
N ARG A 104 -11.24 1.83 5.80
CA ARG A 104 -11.53 3.26 5.60
C ARG A 104 -10.32 4.05 5.11
N ARG A 105 -9.11 3.56 5.38
CA ARG A 105 -7.87 4.26 5.03
C ARG A 105 -7.36 3.92 3.63
N PHE A 106 -7.96 2.92 2.98
CA PHE A 106 -7.50 2.45 1.68
C PHE A 106 -8.58 2.56 0.62
N LYS A 107 -8.19 3.04 -0.55
CA LYS A 107 -8.94 2.78 -1.78
C LYS A 107 -8.56 1.37 -2.22
N VAL A 108 -9.55 0.50 -2.42
CA VAL A 108 -9.34 -0.92 -2.73
C VAL A 108 -9.53 -1.15 -4.23
N ILE A 109 -8.57 -1.83 -4.83
CA ILE A 109 -8.63 -2.27 -6.23
C ILE A 109 -8.46 -3.79 -6.26
N HIS A 110 -9.44 -4.49 -6.85
CA HIS A 110 -9.33 -5.92 -7.13
C HIS A 110 -8.86 -6.09 -8.57
N MET A 111 -7.61 -6.51 -8.74
CA MET A 111 -7.01 -6.68 -10.05
C MET A 111 -7.13 -8.14 -10.48
N THR A 112 -7.98 -8.40 -11.47
CA THR A 112 -8.28 -9.77 -11.95
C THR A 112 -7.70 -10.06 -13.32
N ALA A 113 -7.31 -9.02 -14.08
CA ALA A 113 -6.72 -9.16 -15.40
C ALA A 113 -5.28 -8.66 -15.39
N PRO A 114 -4.38 -9.24 -16.20
CA PRO A 114 -3.00 -8.79 -16.26
C PRO A 114 -2.89 -7.31 -16.60
N PHE A 115 -2.05 -6.61 -15.84
CA PHE A 115 -1.75 -5.21 -16.10
C PHE A 115 -0.83 -5.10 -17.32
N LYS A 116 -1.23 -4.22 -18.25
CA LYS A 116 -0.40 -3.78 -19.35
C LYS A 116 -0.27 -2.28 -19.26
N LYS A 117 0.94 -1.78 -19.08
CA LYS A 117 1.21 -0.35 -18.86
C LYS A 117 0.58 0.53 -19.95
N GLN A 118 0.67 0.09 -21.20
CA GLN A 118 0.14 0.81 -22.33
C GLN A 118 -1.39 0.93 -22.29
N GLU A 119 -2.11 -0.13 -21.91
CA GLU A 119 -3.57 -0.12 -21.76
C GLU A 119 -4.03 0.82 -20.66
N THR A 120 -3.30 0.87 -19.57
CA THR A 120 -3.62 1.77 -18.46
C THR A 120 -3.41 3.24 -18.84
N GLU A 121 -2.38 3.55 -19.59
CA GLU A 121 -2.15 4.90 -20.10
C GLU A 121 -3.27 5.35 -21.04
N GLU A 122 -3.75 4.47 -21.91
CA GLU A 122 -4.90 4.73 -22.77
C GLU A 122 -6.17 5.00 -21.97
N LEU A 123 -6.44 4.19 -20.94
CA LEU A 123 -7.61 4.37 -20.08
C LEU A 123 -7.55 5.68 -19.29
N VAL A 124 -6.40 6.07 -18.81
CA VAL A 124 -6.22 7.34 -18.12
C VAL A 124 -6.48 8.51 -19.06
N ASP A 125 -6.00 8.45 -20.30
CA ASP A 125 -6.24 9.48 -21.30
C ASP A 125 -7.72 9.61 -21.63
N GLU A 126 -8.45 8.51 -21.75
CA GLU A 126 -9.90 8.51 -21.97
C GLU A 126 -10.65 9.15 -20.79
N LEU A 127 -10.23 8.88 -19.57
CA LEU A 127 -10.87 9.41 -18.37
C LEU A 127 -10.53 10.88 -18.08
N SER A 128 -9.44 11.38 -18.61
CA SER A 128 -8.99 12.76 -18.39
C SER A 128 -9.62 13.78 -19.33
N VAL A 129 -10.42 13.34 -20.26
CA VAL A 129 -11.10 14.21 -21.25
C VAL A 129 -12.44 14.81 -20.73
#